data_96d76f13ab32098558e41858095d9d13
#
_entry.id   96d76f13ab32098558e41858095d9d13
#
_cell.length_a   1.000
_cell.length_b   1.000
_cell.length_c   1.000
_cell.angle_alpha   90.00
_cell.angle_beta   90.00
_cell.angle_gamma   90.00
#
_symmetry.space_group_name_H-M   'P 1'
#
loop_
_entity.id
_entity.type
_entity.pdbx_description
1 polymer ?
#
loop_
_entity_poly.entity_id
_entity_poly.type
_entity_poly.pdbx_seq_one_letter_code
_entity_poly.pdbx_strand_id
1 'polypeptide(L)'
;MTANSQKPSLPPTWMVKAIQRMREALLSAHDRMFPRSVVLYEKFQYFYLLPSLYVAAELDIAGILKNSKKAIDELAKESGADTDSLYRVMRALASQHIFRESGNKMFSNNRLSRPLMDGDGSLRHMLRHHLGPLNWQITGDLLETVKTGKDGFNIRYNKNIYDFLSEDPGNSGVFDRSMSDLSSLGLAPLLKAYDFSTIQTLADVGGGEGFLLANILNANPSVKGILFDLPSAVEKARNRLEQHGLLERVQMIEGSFLETIPEGADTYLLKNILHNWNDETCVTILSNIRKALTSNGKVILVEMIVPAPNKASAATMIDIQMLTSMPGGKERTKEEFGILLDRAGLLLSRVYPTIAPISIIEAQPKN
;
A
#
# COMPACT_ATOMS: atom_id res chain seq x y z
N MET A 1 -27.93 -9.63 21.90
CA MET A 1 -27.67 -8.18 22.07
C MET A 1 -26.53 -7.83 21.11
N THR A 2 -26.86 -7.34 19.93
CA THR A 2 -25.90 -6.95 18.90
C THR A 2 -25.32 -5.58 19.27
N ALA A 3 -24.03 -5.58 19.65
CA ALA A 3 -23.30 -4.34 19.88
C ALA A 3 -23.20 -3.58 18.54
N ASN A 4 -23.95 -2.49 18.47
CA ASN A 4 -23.92 -1.56 17.36
C ASN A 4 -22.58 -0.79 17.42
N SER A 5 -21.50 -1.37 16.88
CA SER A 5 -20.22 -0.67 16.75
C SER A 5 -20.37 0.38 15.64
N GLN A 6 -20.77 1.60 16.03
CA GLN A 6 -20.65 2.75 15.13
C GLN A 6 -19.20 2.87 14.70
N LYS A 7 -18.90 2.46 13.46
CA LYS A 7 -17.60 2.73 12.82
C LYS A 7 -17.35 4.24 12.89
N PRO A 8 -16.20 4.71 13.39
CA PRO A 8 -15.92 6.13 13.49
C PRO A 8 -16.11 6.77 12.10
N SER A 9 -16.94 7.79 12.03
CA SER A 9 -17.19 8.50 10.77
C SER A 9 -15.89 9.16 10.32
N LEU A 10 -15.40 8.77 9.13
CA LEU A 10 -14.22 9.40 8.55
C LEU A 10 -14.51 10.91 8.33
N PRO A 11 -13.54 11.79 8.62
CA PRO A 11 -13.71 13.22 8.43
C PRO A 11 -13.96 13.58 6.96
N PRO A 12 -14.66 14.68 6.66
CA PRO A 12 -14.85 15.15 5.28
C PRO A 12 -13.50 15.45 4.60
N THR A 13 -13.41 15.20 3.30
CA THR A 13 -12.17 15.37 2.52
C THR A 13 -11.59 16.79 2.61
N TRP A 14 -12.45 17.82 2.65
CA TRP A 14 -11.98 19.20 2.80
C TRP A 14 -11.29 19.45 4.14
N MET A 15 -11.79 18.85 5.23
CA MET A 15 -11.19 18.98 6.56
C MET A 15 -9.81 18.29 6.62
N VAL A 16 -9.69 17.12 6.01
CA VAL A 16 -8.39 16.42 5.91
C VAL A 16 -7.38 17.26 5.12
N LYS A 17 -7.81 17.83 3.97
CA LYS A 17 -6.96 18.74 3.18
C LYS A 17 -6.56 20.00 3.97
N ALA A 18 -7.46 20.57 4.77
CA ALA A 18 -7.14 21.71 5.63
C ALA A 18 -6.09 21.33 6.70
N ILE A 19 -6.27 20.19 7.35
CA ILE A 19 -5.30 19.67 8.33
C ILE A 19 -3.93 19.39 7.69
N GLN A 20 -3.91 18.80 6.49
CA GLN A 20 -2.66 18.57 5.74
C GLN A 20 -1.94 19.87 5.42
N ARG A 21 -2.64 20.89 4.92
CA ARG A 21 -2.05 22.21 4.66
C ARG A 21 -1.50 22.87 5.91
N MET A 22 -2.24 22.78 7.03
CA MET A 22 -1.77 23.29 8.31
C MET A 22 -0.51 22.55 8.78
N ARG A 23 -0.47 21.22 8.66
CA ARG A 23 0.72 20.43 8.98
C ARG A 23 1.92 20.83 8.11
N GLU A 24 1.73 20.98 6.81
CA GLU A 24 2.79 21.43 5.88
C GLU A 24 3.32 22.82 6.26
N ALA A 25 2.43 23.76 6.61
CA ALA A 25 2.82 25.08 7.04
C ALA A 25 3.62 25.06 8.36
N LEU A 26 3.21 24.23 9.33
CA LEU A 26 3.92 24.05 10.59
C LEU A 26 5.32 23.43 10.38
N LEU A 27 5.44 22.40 9.55
CA LEU A 27 6.72 21.79 9.21
C LEU A 27 7.64 22.78 8.48
N SER A 28 7.09 23.55 7.54
CA SER A 28 7.86 24.61 6.84
C SER A 28 8.31 25.71 7.81
N ALA A 29 7.47 26.10 8.76
CA ALA A 29 7.85 27.06 9.79
C ALA A 29 8.95 26.51 10.70
N HIS A 30 8.84 25.25 11.14
CA HIS A 30 9.87 24.55 11.91
C HIS A 30 11.21 24.56 11.18
N ASP A 31 11.23 24.13 9.91
CA ASP A 31 12.46 24.06 9.10
C ASP A 31 13.12 25.42 8.90
N ARG A 32 12.34 26.53 8.95
CA ARG A 32 12.89 27.90 8.86
C ARG A 32 13.51 28.43 10.15
N MET A 33 13.16 27.83 11.29
CA MET A 33 13.71 28.26 12.58
C MET A 33 15.14 27.78 12.84
N PHE A 34 15.62 26.81 12.07
CA PHE A 34 16.93 26.21 12.26
C PHE A 34 17.86 26.46 11.05
N PRO A 35 19.19 26.46 11.24
CA PRO A 35 20.14 26.47 10.16
C PRO A 35 19.88 25.30 9.19
N ARG A 36 19.99 25.54 7.88
CA ARG A 36 19.71 24.54 6.83
C ARG A 36 20.48 23.23 7.00
N SER A 37 21.74 23.32 7.46
CA SER A 37 22.56 22.14 7.76
C SER A 37 21.99 21.28 8.89
N VAL A 38 21.40 21.91 9.92
CA VAL A 38 20.75 21.20 11.05
C VAL A 38 19.51 20.46 10.54
N VAL A 39 18.66 21.14 9.77
CA VAL A 39 17.46 20.52 9.19
C VAL A 39 17.83 19.33 8.28
N LEU A 40 18.88 19.46 7.47
CA LEU A 40 19.34 18.33 6.64
C LEU A 40 19.88 17.19 7.50
N TYR A 41 20.62 17.51 8.57
CA TYR A 41 21.14 16.51 9.50
C TYR A 41 20.02 15.78 10.26
N GLU A 42 18.96 16.46 10.64
CA GLU A 42 17.76 15.81 11.23
C GLU A 42 17.13 14.81 10.26
N LYS A 43 17.02 15.15 8.97
CA LYS A 43 16.54 14.21 7.94
C LYS A 43 17.46 12.99 7.80
N PHE A 44 18.77 13.17 7.88
CA PHE A 44 19.73 12.06 7.88
C PHE A 44 19.52 11.09 9.06
N GLN A 45 19.06 11.54 10.22
CA GLN A 45 18.82 10.68 11.39
C GLN A 45 17.73 9.61 11.14
N TYR A 46 16.84 9.81 10.16
CA TYR A 46 15.87 8.78 9.76
C TYR A 46 16.55 7.50 9.27
N PHE A 47 17.80 7.58 8.81
CA PHE A 47 18.63 6.42 8.46
C PHE A 47 18.74 5.40 9.62
N TYR A 48 18.76 5.87 10.86
CA TYR A 48 18.81 5.01 12.05
C TYR A 48 17.41 4.68 12.61
N LEU A 49 16.45 5.55 12.40
CA LEU A 49 15.07 5.35 12.85
C LEU A 49 14.40 4.19 12.12
N LEU A 50 14.57 4.11 10.79
CA LEU A 50 13.93 3.10 9.95
C LEU A 50 14.34 1.66 10.33
N PRO A 51 15.63 1.31 10.47
CA PRO A 51 16.04 -0.01 10.96
C PRO A 51 15.55 -0.29 12.38
N SER A 52 15.46 0.72 13.25
CA SER A 52 14.91 0.56 14.60
C SER A 52 13.42 0.18 14.57
N LEU A 53 12.64 0.75 13.65
CA LEU A 53 11.25 0.37 13.40
C LEU A 53 11.14 -1.09 12.89
N TYR A 54 12.04 -1.48 11.98
CA TYR A 54 12.11 -2.87 11.52
C TYR A 54 12.32 -3.84 12.68
N VAL A 55 13.31 -3.56 13.54
CA VAL A 55 13.60 -4.40 14.72
C VAL A 55 12.36 -4.54 15.61
N ALA A 56 11.65 -3.44 15.89
CA ALA A 56 10.45 -3.48 16.72
C ALA A 56 9.30 -4.28 16.07
N ALA A 57 9.16 -4.20 14.74
CA ALA A 57 8.16 -4.95 13.98
C ALA A 57 8.54 -6.43 13.86
N GLU A 58 9.81 -6.75 13.59
CA GLU A 58 10.31 -8.12 13.46
C GLU A 58 10.19 -8.90 14.77
N LEU A 59 10.64 -8.28 15.87
CA LEU A 59 10.59 -8.87 17.22
C LEU A 59 9.20 -8.80 17.87
N ASP A 60 8.18 -8.29 17.17
CA ASP A 60 6.82 -8.14 17.69
C ASP A 60 6.73 -7.39 19.04
N ILE A 61 7.55 -6.39 19.23
CA ILE A 61 7.60 -5.66 20.52
C ILE A 61 6.24 -5.08 20.91
N ALA A 62 5.50 -4.54 19.94
CA ALA A 62 4.17 -4.01 20.21
C ALA A 62 3.16 -5.10 20.60
N GLY A 63 3.23 -6.28 19.99
CA GLY A 63 2.42 -7.45 20.35
C GLY A 63 2.75 -8.00 21.73
N ILE A 64 4.04 -8.10 22.07
CA ILE A 64 4.51 -8.51 23.41
C ILE A 64 3.99 -7.54 24.49
N LEU A 65 4.05 -6.23 24.25
CA LEU A 65 3.53 -5.21 25.17
C LEU A 65 2.01 -5.27 25.28
N LYS A 66 1.28 -5.51 24.19
CA LYS A 66 -0.21 -5.44 24.16
C LYS A 66 -0.74 -4.20 24.87
N ASN A 67 -1.46 -4.38 25.96
CA ASN A 67 -2.01 -3.31 26.80
C ASN A 67 -1.29 -3.15 28.15
N SER A 68 -0.13 -3.79 28.33
CA SER A 68 0.65 -3.77 29.58
C SER A 68 1.91 -2.90 29.47
N LYS A 69 2.51 -2.63 30.62
CA LYS A 69 3.89 -2.10 30.69
C LYS A 69 4.80 -3.27 31.04
N LYS A 70 5.99 -3.31 30.41
CA LYS A 70 7.01 -4.31 30.72
C LYS A 70 8.37 -3.64 30.91
N ALA A 71 9.17 -4.20 31.80
CA ALA A 71 10.58 -3.83 31.93
C ALA A 71 11.36 -4.29 30.69
N ILE A 72 12.45 -3.59 30.39
CA ILE A 72 13.29 -3.95 29.23
C ILE A 72 13.82 -5.39 29.32
N ASP A 73 14.13 -5.88 30.53
CA ASP A 73 14.61 -7.24 30.75
C ASP A 73 13.55 -8.29 30.38
N GLU A 74 12.28 -8.03 30.69
CA GLU A 74 11.13 -8.88 30.29
C GLU A 74 10.94 -8.87 28.77
N LEU A 75 11.01 -7.67 28.15
CA LEU A 75 10.91 -7.54 26.69
C LEU A 75 12.03 -8.29 25.97
N ALA A 76 13.27 -8.14 26.45
CA ALA A 76 14.43 -8.82 25.87
C ALA A 76 14.30 -10.34 25.99
N LYS A 77 13.86 -10.84 27.15
CA LYS A 77 13.62 -12.27 27.35
C LYS A 77 12.53 -12.81 26.43
N GLU A 78 11.38 -12.12 26.32
CA GLU A 78 10.25 -12.58 25.51
C GLU A 78 10.53 -12.49 24.00
N SER A 79 11.31 -11.50 23.56
CA SER A 79 11.69 -11.32 22.15
C SER A 79 12.96 -12.08 21.75
N GLY A 80 13.69 -12.68 22.70
CA GLY A 80 14.97 -13.34 22.45
C GLY A 80 16.12 -12.39 22.12
N ALA A 81 16.01 -11.10 22.50
CA ALA A 81 17.00 -10.07 22.20
C ALA A 81 17.99 -9.86 23.35
N ASP A 82 19.15 -9.27 23.01
CA ASP A 82 20.07 -8.73 24.01
C ASP A 82 19.48 -7.50 24.71
N THR A 83 19.50 -7.46 26.02
CA THR A 83 18.82 -6.43 26.83
C THR A 83 19.37 -5.03 26.57
N ASP A 84 20.70 -4.87 26.51
CA ASP A 84 21.29 -3.54 26.31
C ASP A 84 21.03 -3.01 24.90
N SER A 85 21.20 -3.87 23.91
CA SER A 85 20.94 -3.55 22.49
C SER A 85 19.47 -3.20 22.28
N LEU A 86 18.54 -3.99 22.81
CA LEU A 86 17.11 -3.71 22.71
C LEU A 86 16.74 -2.40 23.43
N TYR A 87 17.32 -2.14 24.61
CA TYR A 87 17.09 -0.88 25.33
C TYR A 87 17.48 0.34 24.48
N ARG A 88 18.61 0.28 23.80
CA ARG A 88 19.08 1.38 22.94
C ARG A 88 18.13 1.64 21.78
N VAL A 89 17.63 0.59 21.12
CA VAL A 89 16.61 0.67 20.06
C VAL A 89 15.31 1.25 20.62
N MET A 90 14.80 0.71 21.72
CA MET A 90 13.54 1.15 22.31
C MET A 90 13.58 2.58 22.80
N ARG A 91 14.70 3.02 23.39
CA ARG A 91 14.93 4.42 23.78
C ARG A 91 14.94 5.36 22.57
N ALA A 92 15.57 4.95 21.46
CA ALA A 92 15.55 5.74 20.22
C ALA A 92 14.12 5.88 19.66
N LEU A 93 13.34 4.79 19.62
CA LEU A 93 11.94 4.83 19.21
C LEU A 93 11.08 5.67 20.15
N ALA A 94 11.28 5.57 21.46
CA ALA A 94 10.56 6.38 22.45
C ALA A 94 10.87 7.88 22.32
N SER A 95 12.12 8.25 21.99
CA SER A 95 12.50 9.65 21.72
C SER A 95 11.78 10.24 20.51
N GLN A 96 11.34 9.38 19.57
CA GLN A 96 10.51 9.73 18.40
C GLN A 96 9.01 9.49 18.66
N HIS A 97 8.61 9.37 19.91
CA HIS A 97 7.21 9.15 20.33
C HIS A 97 6.54 7.87 19.80
N ILE A 98 7.32 6.86 19.34
CA ILE A 98 6.75 5.63 18.79
C ILE A 98 6.37 4.64 19.90
N PHE A 99 7.07 4.61 21.00
CA PHE A 99 6.69 3.93 22.24
C PHE A 99 6.75 4.94 23.37
N ARG A 100 6.30 4.54 24.56
CA ARG A 100 6.47 5.35 25.77
C ARG A 100 7.40 4.64 26.73
N GLU A 101 8.51 5.29 27.07
CA GLU A 101 9.36 4.94 28.18
C GLU A 101 8.88 5.65 29.46
N SER A 102 8.91 4.98 30.58
CA SER A 102 8.65 5.51 31.91
C SER A 102 9.77 5.08 32.88
N GLY A 103 9.77 5.56 34.12
CA GLY A 103 10.82 5.26 35.09
C GLY A 103 11.20 3.77 35.13
N ASN A 104 12.46 3.47 35.49
CA ASN A 104 13.02 2.12 35.56
C ASN A 104 13.02 1.33 34.24
N LYS A 105 13.24 2.02 33.11
CA LYS A 105 13.27 1.39 31.77
C LYS A 105 12.00 0.57 31.46
N MET A 106 10.84 1.06 31.90
CA MET A 106 9.54 0.44 31.62
C MET A 106 8.97 0.98 30.31
N PHE A 107 8.59 0.10 29.39
CA PHE A 107 8.02 0.48 28.12
C PHE A 107 6.54 0.10 28.01
N SER A 108 5.79 0.87 27.24
CA SER A 108 4.40 0.60 26.92
C SER A 108 4.05 1.10 25.51
N ASN A 109 3.02 0.49 24.92
CA ASN A 109 2.45 1.00 23.68
C ASN A 109 1.83 2.37 23.87
N ASN A 110 1.83 3.15 22.80
CA ASN A 110 1.11 4.40 22.67
C ASN A 110 0.33 4.43 21.34
N ARG A 111 -0.22 5.60 20.99
CA ARG A 111 -0.99 5.75 19.75
C ARG A 111 -0.18 5.43 18.48
N LEU A 112 1.13 5.72 18.45
CA LEU A 112 1.98 5.51 17.27
C LEU A 112 2.53 4.08 17.18
N SER A 113 2.71 3.37 18.30
CA SER A 113 3.20 1.98 18.28
C SER A 113 2.09 0.95 18.08
N ARG A 114 0.82 1.27 18.39
CA ARG A 114 -0.29 0.32 18.24
C ARG A 114 -0.46 -0.24 16.84
N PRO A 115 -0.26 0.52 15.73
CA PRO A 115 -0.27 -0.05 14.37
C PRO A 115 0.82 -1.11 14.09
N LEU A 116 1.80 -1.29 15.00
CA LEU A 116 2.78 -2.38 14.91
C LEU A 116 2.26 -3.71 15.47
N MET A 117 1.08 -3.73 16.11
CA MET A 117 0.43 -4.97 16.56
C MET A 117 -0.29 -5.62 15.38
N ASP A 118 -0.30 -6.96 15.34
CA ASP A 118 -1.11 -7.69 14.35
C ASP A 118 -2.61 -7.42 14.53
N GLY A 119 -3.34 -7.37 13.44
CA GLY A 119 -4.80 -7.14 13.41
C GLY A 119 -5.22 -6.11 12.37
N ASP A 120 -6.48 -5.70 12.44
CA ASP A 120 -7.06 -4.71 11.52
C ASP A 120 -6.33 -3.36 11.63
N GLY A 121 -5.85 -2.86 10.50
CA GLY A 121 -5.08 -1.62 10.42
C GLY A 121 -3.63 -1.74 10.87
N SER A 122 -3.11 -2.97 10.99
CA SER A 122 -1.69 -3.22 11.21
C SER A 122 -0.84 -2.66 10.07
N LEU A 123 0.35 -2.20 10.43
CA LEU A 123 1.42 -1.85 9.49
C LEU A 123 2.66 -2.73 9.71
N ARG A 124 2.56 -3.73 10.57
CA ARG A 124 3.70 -4.54 10.99
C ARG A 124 4.36 -5.25 9.81
N HIS A 125 3.59 -5.96 9.00
CA HIS A 125 4.14 -6.71 7.87
C HIS A 125 4.60 -5.77 6.74
N MET A 126 3.92 -4.64 6.54
CA MET A 126 4.39 -3.59 5.65
C MET A 126 5.78 -3.10 6.04
N LEU A 127 6.02 -2.80 7.33
CA LEU A 127 7.35 -2.37 7.80
C LEU A 127 8.39 -3.49 7.72
N ARG A 128 8.01 -4.73 8.02
CA ARG A 128 8.90 -5.91 7.88
C ARG A 128 9.36 -6.09 6.43
N HIS A 129 8.47 -5.91 5.46
CA HIS A 129 8.81 -5.99 4.04
C HIS A 129 9.68 -4.82 3.61
N HIS A 130 9.18 -3.59 3.76
CA HIS A 130 9.86 -2.40 3.21
C HIS A 130 11.16 -2.02 3.91
N LEU A 131 11.28 -2.29 5.20
CA LEU A 131 12.47 -1.99 6.00
C LEU A 131 13.35 -3.23 6.25
N GLY A 132 12.94 -4.39 5.77
CA GLY A 132 13.68 -5.64 5.92
C GLY A 132 14.96 -5.69 5.08
N PRO A 133 15.86 -6.65 5.38
CA PRO A 133 17.19 -6.72 4.76
C PRO A 133 17.16 -6.75 3.23
N LEU A 134 16.18 -7.42 2.61
CA LEU A 134 16.05 -7.51 1.16
C LEU A 134 15.84 -6.12 0.54
N ASN A 135 14.78 -5.40 0.96
CA ASN A 135 14.48 -4.07 0.42
C ASN A 135 15.54 -3.04 0.80
N TRP A 136 16.20 -3.20 1.95
CA TRP A 136 17.32 -2.37 2.34
C TRP A 136 18.50 -2.48 1.36
N GLN A 137 18.82 -3.71 0.95
CA GLN A 137 19.85 -3.97 -0.05
C GLN A 137 19.47 -3.42 -1.42
N ILE A 138 18.24 -3.67 -1.88
CA ILE A 138 17.72 -3.16 -3.16
C ILE A 138 17.76 -1.63 -3.19
N THR A 139 17.29 -0.96 -2.14
CA THR A 139 17.33 0.50 -2.03
C THR A 139 18.77 1.04 -1.95
N GLY A 140 19.70 0.27 -1.39
CA GLY A 140 21.13 0.61 -1.36
C GLY A 140 21.76 0.74 -2.74
N ASP A 141 21.18 0.11 -3.77
CA ASP A 141 21.64 0.19 -5.16
C ASP A 141 21.05 1.38 -5.93
N LEU A 142 20.32 2.30 -5.28
CA LEU A 142 19.66 3.43 -5.93
C LEU A 142 20.59 4.25 -6.83
N LEU A 143 21.86 4.43 -6.45
CA LEU A 143 22.82 5.14 -7.29
C LEU A 143 23.06 4.41 -8.62
N GLU A 144 23.20 3.10 -8.58
CA GLU A 144 23.40 2.29 -9.78
C GLU A 144 22.11 2.23 -10.62
N THR A 145 20.95 2.12 -9.98
CA THR A 145 19.64 2.25 -10.63
C THR A 145 19.52 3.57 -11.40
N VAL A 146 19.87 4.69 -10.79
CA VAL A 146 19.83 6.03 -11.44
C VAL A 146 20.80 6.13 -12.63
N LYS A 147 21.96 5.48 -12.56
CA LYS A 147 22.93 5.47 -13.66
C LYS A 147 22.55 4.58 -14.82
N THR A 148 21.90 3.45 -14.55
CA THR A 148 21.68 2.40 -15.55
C THR A 148 20.23 2.26 -16.00
N GLY A 149 19.28 2.80 -15.23
CA GLY A 149 17.84 2.58 -15.42
C GLY A 149 17.35 1.17 -15.07
N LYS A 150 18.23 0.31 -14.52
CA LYS A 150 17.84 -1.04 -14.06
C LYS A 150 17.39 -0.98 -12.61
N ASP A 151 16.34 -1.72 -12.27
CA ASP A 151 15.92 -1.91 -10.89
C ASP A 151 16.92 -2.76 -10.10
N GLY A 152 16.86 -2.67 -8.77
CA GLY A 152 17.83 -3.33 -7.89
C GLY A 152 17.74 -4.86 -7.89
N PHE A 153 16.55 -5.46 -8.19
CA PHE A 153 16.45 -6.92 -8.37
C PHE A 153 17.22 -7.38 -9.59
N ASN A 154 17.10 -6.66 -10.72
CA ASN A 154 17.89 -6.94 -11.91
C ASN A 154 19.40 -6.71 -11.67
N ILE A 155 19.79 -5.67 -10.95
CA ILE A 155 21.19 -5.40 -10.62
C ILE A 155 21.80 -6.52 -9.78
N ARG A 156 21.09 -6.99 -8.71
CA ARG A 156 21.65 -7.96 -7.76
C ARG A 156 21.45 -9.40 -8.16
N TYR A 157 20.28 -9.73 -8.72
CA TYR A 157 19.85 -11.14 -8.89
C TYR A 157 19.62 -11.50 -10.35
N ASN A 158 19.71 -10.54 -11.26
CA ASN A 158 19.37 -10.71 -12.70
C ASN A 158 17.96 -11.31 -12.89
N LYS A 159 17.00 -10.89 -12.05
CA LYS A 159 15.61 -11.32 -12.02
C LYS A 159 14.72 -10.12 -11.75
N ASN A 160 13.46 -10.18 -12.13
CA ASN A 160 12.47 -9.25 -11.60
C ASN A 160 12.01 -9.70 -10.20
N ILE A 161 11.29 -8.84 -9.48
CA ILE A 161 10.82 -9.11 -8.12
C ILE A 161 9.91 -10.35 -8.06
N TYR A 162 9.04 -10.57 -9.04
CA TYR A 162 8.07 -11.68 -9.02
C TYR A 162 8.77 -13.02 -9.20
N ASP A 163 9.73 -13.10 -10.13
CA ASP A 163 10.55 -14.28 -10.33
C ASP A 163 11.38 -14.57 -9.06
N PHE A 164 11.97 -13.53 -8.45
CA PHE A 164 12.71 -13.67 -7.21
C PHE A 164 11.83 -14.24 -6.07
N LEU A 165 10.65 -13.64 -5.86
CA LEU A 165 9.72 -14.05 -4.78
C LEU A 165 9.16 -15.46 -5.02
N SER A 166 9.02 -15.91 -6.26
CA SER A 166 8.56 -17.28 -6.56
C SER A 166 9.52 -18.35 -6.10
N GLU A 167 10.80 -18.02 -5.99
CA GLU A 167 11.87 -18.91 -5.53
C GLU A 167 12.20 -18.75 -4.05
N ASP A 168 11.67 -17.73 -3.38
CA ASP A 168 11.91 -17.44 -1.96
C ASP A 168 10.58 -17.38 -1.16
N PRO A 169 10.07 -18.52 -0.67
CA PRO A 169 8.81 -18.57 0.08
C PRO A 169 8.78 -17.70 1.34
N GLY A 170 9.96 -17.48 1.96
CA GLY A 170 10.07 -16.65 3.17
C GLY A 170 9.75 -15.19 2.88
N ASN A 171 10.44 -14.61 1.90
CA ASN A 171 10.19 -13.23 1.48
C ASN A 171 8.82 -13.09 0.78
N SER A 172 8.37 -14.09 0.00
CA SER A 172 7.03 -14.10 -0.60
C SER A 172 5.94 -13.99 0.47
N GLY A 173 6.01 -14.77 1.55
CA GLY A 173 5.02 -14.72 2.61
C GLY A 173 5.00 -13.38 3.38
N VAL A 174 6.13 -12.69 3.50
CA VAL A 174 6.19 -11.34 4.09
C VAL A 174 5.61 -10.32 3.11
N PHE A 175 5.91 -10.45 1.83
CA PHE A 175 5.34 -9.59 0.77
C PHE A 175 3.82 -9.68 0.72
N ASP A 176 3.23 -10.88 0.66
CA ASP A 176 1.78 -11.09 0.60
C ASP A 176 1.07 -10.44 1.80
N ARG A 177 1.59 -10.64 3.02
CA ARG A 177 1.05 -10.00 4.22
C ARG A 177 1.19 -8.48 4.19
N SER A 178 2.29 -7.96 3.66
CA SER A 178 2.50 -6.52 3.47
C SER A 178 1.45 -5.92 2.53
N MET A 179 1.14 -6.60 1.43
CA MET A 179 0.09 -6.16 0.49
C MET A 179 -1.30 -6.19 1.13
N SER A 180 -1.55 -7.15 2.03
CA SER A 180 -2.80 -7.21 2.81
C SER A 180 -2.91 -6.03 3.79
N ASP A 181 -1.84 -5.69 4.53
CA ASP A 181 -1.78 -4.52 5.43
C ASP A 181 -2.08 -3.21 4.65
N LEU A 182 -1.41 -3.01 3.51
CA LEU A 182 -1.61 -1.82 2.65
C LEU A 182 -3.05 -1.75 2.11
N SER A 183 -3.63 -2.89 1.73
CA SER A 183 -5.00 -2.94 1.23
C SER A 183 -6.01 -2.60 2.32
N SER A 184 -5.79 -3.06 3.55
CA SER A 184 -6.61 -2.73 4.71
C SER A 184 -6.59 -1.23 5.04
N LEU A 185 -5.42 -0.60 4.98
CA LEU A 185 -5.24 0.83 5.27
C LEU A 185 -6.06 1.73 4.33
N GLY A 186 -6.14 1.37 3.05
CA GLY A 186 -6.84 2.16 2.03
C GLY A 186 -8.34 1.88 1.90
N LEU A 187 -8.86 0.80 2.49
CA LEU A 187 -10.20 0.28 2.22
C LEU A 187 -11.33 1.26 2.61
N ALA A 188 -11.37 1.70 3.86
CA ALA A 188 -12.46 2.55 4.33
C ALA A 188 -12.49 3.93 3.62
N PRO A 189 -11.34 4.60 3.38
CA PRO A 189 -11.28 5.76 2.50
C PRO A 189 -11.81 5.53 1.09
N LEU A 190 -11.50 4.40 0.47
CA LEU A 190 -11.92 4.03 -0.87
C LEU A 190 -13.43 3.81 -0.94
N LEU A 191 -14.00 2.99 -0.05
CA LEU A 191 -15.43 2.73 0.01
C LEU A 191 -16.27 3.98 0.28
N LYS A 192 -15.71 4.98 0.95
CA LYS A 192 -16.37 6.26 1.19
C LYS A 192 -16.30 7.21 0.00
N ALA A 193 -15.24 7.13 -0.81
CA ALA A 193 -14.98 8.08 -1.89
C ALA A 193 -15.76 7.75 -3.16
N TYR A 194 -16.18 6.51 -3.35
CA TYR A 194 -16.84 6.05 -4.57
C TYR A 194 -18.09 5.23 -4.26
N ASP A 195 -19.16 5.48 -5.02
CA ASP A 195 -20.42 4.73 -4.90
C ASP A 195 -20.40 3.50 -5.81
N PHE A 196 -20.05 2.35 -5.21
CA PHE A 196 -20.03 1.07 -5.89
C PHE A 196 -21.43 0.45 -6.07
N SER A 197 -22.50 0.99 -5.46
CA SER A 197 -23.85 0.42 -5.54
C SER A 197 -24.48 0.49 -6.91
N THR A 198 -23.98 1.37 -7.78
CA THR A 198 -24.44 1.56 -9.16
C THR A 198 -23.87 0.54 -10.15
N ILE A 199 -22.93 -0.30 -9.71
CA ILE A 199 -22.27 -1.33 -10.51
C ILE A 199 -23.11 -2.60 -10.47
N GLN A 200 -23.26 -3.29 -11.62
CA GLN A 200 -23.91 -4.59 -11.69
C GLN A 200 -22.90 -5.73 -11.53
N THR A 201 -21.81 -5.69 -12.31
CA THR A 201 -20.72 -6.67 -12.24
C THR A 201 -19.37 -5.97 -12.25
N LEU A 202 -18.63 -6.14 -11.17
CA LEU A 202 -17.28 -5.59 -10.98
C LEU A 202 -16.23 -6.66 -11.27
N ALA A 203 -15.34 -6.43 -12.24
CA ALA A 203 -14.16 -7.24 -12.44
C ALA A 203 -12.97 -6.61 -11.71
N ASP A 204 -12.39 -7.33 -10.75
CA ASP A 204 -11.17 -6.98 -10.03
C ASP A 204 -9.99 -7.61 -10.76
N VAL A 205 -9.28 -6.83 -11.57
CA VAL A 205 -8.19 -7.25 -12.43
C VAL A 205 -6.86 -7.14 -11.69
N GLY A 206 -6.20 -8.26 -11.46
CA GLY A 206 -5.08 -8.35 -10.54
C GLY A 206 -5.56 -8.25 -9.09
N GLY A 207 -6.71 -8.89 -8.78
CA GLY A 207 -7.39 -8.80 -7.49
C GLY A 207 -6.68 -9.50 -6.33
N GLY A 208 -5.57 -10.22 -6.61
CA GLY A 208 -4.78 -10.93 -5.62
C GLY A 208 -5.62 -11.93 -4.81
N GLU A 209 -5.53 -11.85 -3.51
CA GLU A 209 -6.32 -12.72 -2.59
C GLU A 209 -7.81 -12.29 -2.47
N GLY A 210 -8.32 -11.41 -3.32
CA GLY A 210 -9.73 -10.99 -3.34
C GLY A 210 -10.16 -10.09 -2.18
N PHE A 211 -9.21 -9.49 -1.44
CA PHE A 211 -9.51 -8.66 -0.28
C PHE A 211 -10.41 -7.46 -0.62
N LEU A 212 -10.06 -6.71 -1.67
CA LEU A 212 -10.81 -5.52 -2.05
C LEU A 212 -12.18 -5.90 -2.60
N LEU A 213 -12.25 -6.86 -3.51
CA LEU A 213 -13.50 -7.34 -4.08
C LEU A 213 -14.47 -7.82 -3.00
N ALA A 214 -14.00 -8.67 -2.06
CA ALA A 214 -14.84 -9.17 -0.96
C ALA A 214 -15.46 -8.04 -0.14
N ASN A 215 -14.68 -7.01 0.19
CA ASN A 215 -15.17 -5.88 0.99
C ASN A 215 -16.14 -4.97 0.20
N ILE A 216 -15.90 -4.75 -1.10
CA ILE A 216 -16.85 -4.02 -1.95
C ILE A 216 -18.18 -4.77 -2.05
N LEU A 217 -18.15 -6.08 -2.29
CA LEU A 217 -19.34 -6.90 -2.42
C LEU A 217 -20.13 -7.01 -1.10
N ASN A 218 -19.44 -7.10 0.04
CA ASN A 218 -20.10 -7.09 1.34
C ASN A 218 -20.81 -5.76 1.64
N ALA A 219 -20.22 -4.64 1.21
CA ALA A 219 -20.84 -3.34 1.34
C ALA A 219 -21.98 -3.11 0.32
N ASN A 220 -22.03 -3.88 -0.79
CA ASN A 220 -22.97 -3.72 -1.90
C ASN A 220 -23.58 -5.09 -2.28
N PRO A 221 -24.66 -5.54 -1.61
CA PRO A 221 -25.21 -6.89 -1.79
C PRO A 221 -25.71 -7.21 -3.20
N SER A 222 -26.11 -6.22 -4.00
CA SER A 222 -26.60 -6.41 -5.37
C SER A 222 -25.49 -6.60 -6.41
N VAL A 223 -24.25 -6.23 -6.09
CA VAL A 223 -23.12 -6.28 -7.02
C VAL A 223 -22.60 -7.71 -7.14
N LYS A 224 -22.35 -8.16 -8.37
CA LYS A 224 -21.63 -9.41 -8.67
C LYS A 224 -20.15 -9.11 -8.89
N GLY A 225 -19.28 -10.11 -8.70
CA GLY A 225 -17.85 -9.99 -8.87
C GLY A 225 -17.28 -10.92 -9.91
N ILE A 226 -16.23 -10.48 -10.58
CA ILE A 226 -15.27 -11.32 -11.31
C ILE A 226 -13.92 -11.06 -10.65
N LEU A 227 -13.28 -12.11 -10.13
CA LEU A 227 -11.88 -12.04 -9.69
C LEU A 227 -11.01 -12.58 -10.82
N PHE A 228 -10.09 -11.78 -11.30
CA PHE A 228 -9.19 -12.18 -12.38
C PHE A 228 -7.73 -11.96 -11.96
N ASP A 229 -6.96 -13.06 -11.89
CA ASP A 229 -5.55 -13.04 -11.54
C ASP A 229 -4.84 -14.33 -11.99
N LEU A 230 -3.54 -14.44 -11.71
CA LEU A 230 -2.77 -15.65 -11.93
C LEU A 230 -3.31 -16.82 -11.08
N PRO A 231 -3.13 -18.10 -11.51
CA PRO A 231 -3.70 -19.28 -10.84
C PRO A 231 -3.42 -19.33 -9.33
N SER A 232 -2.18 -19.04 -8.93
CA SER A 232 -1.79 -19.07 -7.51
C SER A 232 -2.49 -18.02 -6.64
N ALA A 233 -2.84 -16.87 -7.20
CA ALA A 233 -3.59 -15.81 -6.50
C ALA A 233 -5.08 -16.19 -6.41
N VAL A 234 -5.66 -16.72 -7.50
CA VAL A 234 -7.05 -17.17 -7.52
C VAL A 234 -7.31 -18.30 -6.51
N GLU A 235 -6.36 -19.23 -6.36
CA GLU A 235 -6.46 -20.29 -5.34
C GLU A 235 -6.51 -19.72 -3.92
N LYS A 236 -5.64 -18.76 -3.60
CA LYS A 236 -5.65 -18.07 -2.30
C LYS A 236 -6.94 -17.28 -2.07
N ALA A 237 -7.44 -16.62 -3.11
CA ALA A 237 -8.67 -15.83 -3.06
C ALA A 237 -9.91 -16.68 -2.72
N ARG A 238 -9.97 -17.93 -3.17
CA ARG A 238 -11.07 -18.86 -2.92
C ARG A 238 -11.36 -18.98 -1.42
N ASN A 239 -10.34 -19.19 -0.60
CA ASN A 239 -10.49 -19.32 0.85
C ASN A 239 -11.08 -18.05 1.50
N ARG A 240 -10.63 -16.87 1.03
CA ARG A 240 -11.15 -15.60 1.54
C ARG A 240 -12.60 -15.37 1.13
N LEU A 241 -12.94 -15.62 -0.12
CA LEU A 241 -14.30 -15.46 -0.63
C LEU A 241 -15.29 -16.43 0.05
N GLU A 242 -14.85 -17.66 0.34
CA GLU A 242 -15.62 -18.64 1.12
C GLU A 242 -15.89 -18.16 2.54
N GLN A 243 -14.86 -17.66 3.26
CA GLN A 243 -15.01 -17.10 4.60
C GLN A 243 -15.98 -15.92 4.66
N HIS A 244 -16.12 -15.18 3.57
CA HIS A 244 -17.07 -14.07 3.42
C HIS A 244 -18.44 -14.49 2.86
N GLY A 245 -18.66 -15.78 2.51
CA GLY A 245 -19.91 -16.27 1.93
C GLY A 245 -20.19 -15.73 0.52
N LEU A 246 -19.13 -15.47 -0.27
CA LEU A 246 -19.25 -14.78 -1.56
C LEU A 246 -19.05 -15.68 -2.78
N LEU A 247 -18.79 -16.99 -2.61
CA LEU A 247 -18.48 -17.89 -3.73
C LEU A 247 -19.56 -17.91 -4.82
N GLU A 248 -20.84 -17.83 -4.45
CA GLU A 248 -21.94 -17.81 -5.42
C GLU A 248 -22.11 -16.46 -6.15
N ARG A 249 -21.46 -15.41 -5.65
CA ARG A 249 -21.51 -14.05 -6.20
C ARG A 249 -20.26 -13.67 -6.99
N VAL A 250 -19.22 -14.49 -6.96
CA VAL A 250 -17.93 -14.19 -7.57
C VAL A 250 -17.55 -15.30 -8.54
N GLN A 251 -17.37 -14.93 -9.81
CA GLN A 251 -16.72 -15.78 -10.80
C GLN A 251 -15.19 -15.59 -10.66
N MET A 252 -14.46 -16.68 -10.42
CA MET A 252 -13.00 -16.66 -10.36
C MET A 252 -12.45 -17.14 -11.70
N ILE A 253 -11.59 -16.33 -12.32
CA ILE A 253 -11.02 -16.58 -13.63
C ILE A 253 -9.51 -16.45 -13.52
N GLU A 254 -8.80 -17.46 -13.99
CA GLU A 254 -7.34 -17.50 -14.06
C GLU A 254 -6.85 -16.96 -15.40
N GLY A 255 -5.79 -16.16 -15.39
CA GLY A 255 -5.18 -15.63 -16.59
C GLY A 255 -4.22 -14.47 -16.34
N SER A 256 -3.68 -13.95 -17.43
CA SER A 256 -2.78 -12.80 -17.42
C SER A 256 -3.45 -11.60 -18.09
N PHE A 257 -3.51 -10.48 -17.37
CA PHE A 257 -4.03 -9.22 -17.90
C PHE A 257 -3.15 -8.65 -19.04
N LEU A 258 -1.93 -9.18 -19.21
CA LEU A 258 -1.06 -8.86 -20.35
C LEU A 258 -1.53 -9.54 -21.65
N GLU A 259 -2.27 -10.63 -21.54
CA GLU A 259 -2.76 -11.41 -22.68
C GLU A 259 -4.22 -11.08 -22.98
N THR A 260 -5.10 -11.34 -22.02
CA THR A 260 -6.55 -11.17 -22.18
C THR A 260 -7.19 -10.68 -20.90
N ILE A 261 -8.39 -10.12 -21.03
CA ILE A 261 -9.26 -9.72 -19.92
C ILE A 261 -10.62 -10.40 -20.08
N PRO A 262 -11.22 -10.98 -19.02
CA PRO A 262 -12.53 -11.58 -19.10
C PRO A 262 -13.62 -10.55 -19.45
N GLU A 263 -14.54 -10.90 -20.30
CA GLU A 263 -15.73 -10.12 -20.64
C GLU A 263 -16.84 -10.30 -19.58
N GLY A 264 -17.88 -9.47 -19.66
CA GLY A 264 -19.11 -9.63 -18.86
C GLY A 264 -19.20 -8.72 -17.63
N ALA A 265 -18.21 -7.87 -17.40
CA ALA A 265 -18.29 -6.81 -16.41
C ALA A 265 -18.71 -5.48 -17.05
N ASP A 266 -19.46 -4.68 -16.30
CA ASP A 266 -19.73 -3.28 -16.64
C ASP A 266 -18.68 -2.32 -16.07
N THR A 267 -17.90 -2.81 -15.10
CA THR A 267 -16.83 -2.03 -14.44
C THR A 267 -15.60 -2.91 -14.20
N TYR A 268 -14.44 -2.43 -14.64
CA TYR A 268 -13.14 -3.06 -14.41
C TYR A 268 -12.33 -2.23 -13.44
N LEU A 269 -11.88 -2.85 -12.36
CA LEU A 269 -11.11 -2.23 -11.30
C LEU A 269 -9.68 -2.77 -11.30
N LEU A 270 -8.70 -1.86 -11.24
CA LEU A 270 -7.30 -2.17 -11.02
C LEU A 270 -6.81 -1.37 -9.81
N LYS A 271 -6.26 -2.05 -8.82
CA LYS A 271 -5.69 -1.37 -7.65
C LYS A 271 -4.21 -1.69 -7.50
N ASN A 272 -3.36 -0.66 -7.52
CA ASN A 272 -1.90 -0.79 -7.42
C ASN A 272 -1.34 -1.77 -8.46
N ILE A 273 -1.81 -1.65 -9.69
CA ILE A 273 -1.36 -2.49 -10.82
C ILE A 273 -0.49 -1.69 -11.78
N LEU A 274 -0.99 -0.53 -12.25
CA LEU A 274 -0.30 0.22 -13.30
C LEU A 274 1.04 0.79 -12.82
N HIS A 275 1.18 1.07 -11.55
CA HIS A 275 2.44 1.57 -11.00
C HIS A 275 3.60 0.56 -11.06
N ASN A 276 3.32 -0.73 -11.19
CA ASN A 276 4.35 -1.78 -11.32
C ASN A 276 4.98 -1.87 -12.73
N TRP A 277 4.40 -1.18 -13.72
CA TRP A 277 4.71 -1.39 -15.13
C TRP A 277 5.13 -0.09 -15.83
N ASN A 278 5.96 -0.24 -16.87
CA ASN A 278 6.28 0.86 -17.78
C ASN A 278 5.04 1.27 -18.61
N ASP A 279 5.14 2.40 -19.31
CA ASP A 279 4.01 3.01 -20.02
C ASP A 279 3.47 2.12 -21.14
N GLU A 280 4.34 1.41 -21.89
CA GLU A 280 3.92 0.52 -22.96
C GLU A 280 3.12 -0.68 -22.44
N THR A 281 3.58 -1.27 -21.36
CA THR A 281 2.87 -2.36 -20.69
C THR A 281 1.54 -1.87 -20.10
N CYS A 282 1.50 -0.69 -19.50
CA CYS A 282 0.25 -0.07 -19.02
C CYS A 282 -0.77 0.13 -20.14
N VAL A 283 -0.32 0.61 -21.32
CA VAL A 283 -1.19 0.78 -22.49
C VAL A 283 -1.70 -0.58 -22.98
N THR A 284 -0.88 -1.63 -22.95
CA THR A 284 -1.31 -3.01 -23.30
C THR A 284 -2.43 -3.48 -22.36
N ILE A 285 -2.23 -3.37 -21.03
CA ILE A 285 -3.23 -3.76 -20.03
C ILE A 285 -4.55 -3.00 -20.24
N LEU A 286 -4.47 -1.67 -20.37
CA LEU A 286 -5.64 -0.82 -20.56
C LEU A 286 -6.34 -1.09 -21.90
N SER A 287 -5.59 -1.40 -22.98
CA SER A 287 -6.15 -1.78 -24.26
C SER A 287 -6.87 -3.12 -24.22
N ASN A 288 -6.36 -4.08 -23.46
CA ASN A 288 -7.04 -5.36 -23.24
C ASN A 288 -8.36 -5.16 -22.47
N ILE A 289 -8.36 -4.29 -21.45
CA ILE A 289 -9.58 -3.90 -20.75
C ILE A 289 -10.55 -3.20 -21.72
N ARG A 290 -10.05 -2.27 -22.56
CA ARG A 290 -10.89 -1.56 -23.53
C ARG A 290 -11.61 -2.51 -24.50
N LYS A 291 -10.97 -3.61 -24.90
CA LYS A 291 -11.59 -4.65 -25.77
C LYS A 291 -12.74 -5.39 -25.06
N ALA A 292 -12.55 -5.71 -23.77
CA ALA A 292 -13.57 -6.40 -22.96
C ALA A 292 -14.71 -5.49 -22.48
N LEU A 293 -14.49 -4.17 -22.50
CA LEU A 293 -15.40 -3.17 -21.96
C LEU A 293 -16.57 -2.90 -22.93
N THR A 294 -17.78 -2.88 -22.41
CA THR A 294 -18.96 -2.43 -23.16
C THR A 294 -18.91 -0.92 -23.44
N SER A 295 -19.73 -0.44 -24.37
CA SER A 295 -19.78 0.98 -24.72
C SER A 295 -20.10 1.91 -23.54
N ASN A 296 -20.88 1.45 -22.59
CA ASN A 296 -21.25 2.20 -21.38
C ASN A 296 -20.45 1.77 -20.13
N GLY A 297 -19.47 0.91 -20.31
CA GLY A 297 -18.67 0.39 -19.20
C GLY A 297 -17.66 1.39 -18.66
N LYS A 298 -17.08 1.08 -17.52
CA LYS A 298 -16.14 1.96 -16.81
C LYS A 298 -14.86 1.23 -16.42
N VAL A 299 -13.77 1.97 -16.35
CA VAL A 299 -12.51 1.53 -15.75
C VAL A 299 -12.28 2.38 -14.48
N ILE A 300 -11.94 1.71 -13.41
CA ILE A 300 -11.59 2.32 -12.12
C ILE A 300 -10.13 1.95 -11.81
N LEU A 301 -9.26 2.94 -11.79
CA LEU A 301 -7.90 2.78 -11.32
C LEU A 301 -7.81 3.30 -9.88
N VAL A 302 -7.27 2.52 -8.97
CA VAL A 302 -7.02 2.90 -7.59
C VAL A 302 -5.50 2.99 -7.41
N GLU A 303 -4.98 4.21 -7.55
CA GLU A 303 -3.54 4.48 -7.61
C GLU A 303 -3.18 5.73 -6.79
N MET A 304 -1.91 5.89 -6.46
CA MET A 304 -1.39 7.15 -5.98
C MET A 304 -1.23 8.12 -7.16
N ILE A 305 -1.44 9.40 -6.91
CA ILE A 305 -1.23 10.45 -7.93
C ILE A 305 -0.10 11.35 -7.46
N VAL A 306 0.95 11.45 -8.27
CA VAL A 306 2.04 12.40 -8.03
C VAL A 306 1.50 13.82 -8.15
N PRO A 307 1.64 14.66 -7.12
CA PRO A 307 1.12 16.04 -7.15
C PRO A 307 2.00 16.96 -7.98
N ALA A 308 1.57 18.21 -8.11
CA ALA A 308 2.37 19.28 -8.72
C ALA A 308 3.78 19.37 -8.05
N PRO A 309 4.78 19.85 -8.79
CA PRO A 309 6.17 19.96 -8.30
C PRO A 309 6.28 20.65 -6.95
N ASN A 310 7.26 20.23 -6.16
CA ASN A 310 7.58 20.76 -4.82
C ASN A 310 6.48 20.55 -3.75
N LYS A 311 5.52 19.65 -3.98
CA LYS A 311 4.55 19.22 -2.99
C LYS A 311 5.01 17.91 -2.34
N ALA A 312 5.08 17.90 -1.01
CA ALA A 312 5.35 16.67 -0.27
C ALA A 312 4.19 15.67 -0.46
N SER A 313 4.52 14.43 -0.81
CA SER A 313 3.53 13.39 -1.05
C SER A 313 4.10 12.00 -0.78
N ALA A 314 3.27 11.09 -0.31
CA ALA A 314 3.61 9.68 -0.25
C ALA A 314 3.93 9.13 -1.65
N ALA A 315 3.19 9.56 -2.69
CA ALA A 315 3.41 9.12 -4.07
C ALA A 315 4.86 9.36 -4.53
N THR A 316 5.43 10.55 -4.28
CA THR A 316 6.82 10.85 -4.67
C THR A 316 7.86 10.01 -3.93
N MET A 317 7.57 9.54 -2.71
CA MET A 317 8.48 8.66 -1.97
C MET A 317 8.32 7.19 -2.41
N ILE A 318 7.10 6.75 -2.65
CA ILE A 318 6.82 5.41 -3.18
C ILE A 318 7.33 5.28 -4.63
N ASP A 319 7.37 6.37 -5.40
CA ASP A 319 7.98 6.38 -6.74
C ASP A 319 9.47 5.98 -6.72
N ILE A 320 10.21 6.36 -5.68
CA ILE A 320 11.59 5.87 -5.49
C ILE A 320 11.62 4.37 -5.22
N GLN A 321 10.64 3.84 -4.48
CA GLN A 321 10.51 2.40 -4.29
C GLN A 321 10.18 1.69 -5.61
N MET A 322 9.25 2.24 -6.41
CA MET A 322 8.94 1.68 -7.74
C MET A 322 10.18 1.66 -8.63
N LEU A 323 10.95 2.76 -8.65
CA LEU A 323 12.20 2.87 -9.38
C LEU A 323 13.23 1.80 -8.97
N THR A 324 13.33 1.47 -7.68
CA THR A 324 14.32 0.51 -7.18
C THR A 324 13.86 -0.93 -7.24
N SER A 325 12.55 -1.20 -7.23
CA SER A 325 12.03 -2.56 -7.03
C SER A 325 11.29 -3.12 -8.24
N MET A 326 10.75 -2.27 -9.13
CA MET A 326 9.90 -2.70 -10.22
C MET A 326 10.53 -2.38 -11.59
N PRO A 327 10.53 -3.33 -12.55
CA PRO A 327 11.12 -3.11 -13.87
C PRO A 327 10.32 -2.09 -14.68
N GLY A 328 10.73 -0.82 -14.64
CA GLY A 328 10.05 0.29 -15.30
C GLY A 328 8.80 0.79 -14.60
N GLY A 329 8.56 0.34 -13.36
CA GLY A 329 7.46 0.84 -12.53
C GLY A 329 7.67 2.29 -12.12
N LYS A 330 6.56 3.03 -12.00
CA LYS A 330 6.55 4.43 -11.53
C LYS A 330 5.17 4.86 -11.04
N GLU A 331 5.16 5.77 -10.08
CA GLU A 331 3.97 6.54 -9.76
C GLU A 331 3.79 7.65 -10.80
N ARG A 332 2.55 8.03 -11.08
CA ARG A 332 2.22 8.93 -12.19
C ARG A 332 1.41 10.14 -11.75
N THR A 333 1.59 11.23 -12.46
CA THR A 333 0.72 12.41 -12.35
C THR A 333 -0.65 12.13 -12.98
N LYS A 334 -1.62 12.98 -12.69
CA LYS A 334 -2.95 12.90 -13.32
C LYS A 334 -2.86 13.01 -14.86
N GLU A 335 -1.98 13.85 -15.35
CA GLU A 335 -1.74 14.10 -16.76
C GLU A 335 -1.16 12.84 -17.43
N GLU A 336 -0.19 12.17 -16.80
CA GLU A 336 0.39 10.93 -17.30
C GLU A 336 -0.65 9.80 -17.33
N PHE A 337 -1.51 9.65 -16.31
CA PHE A 337 -2.65 8.72 -16.38
C PHE A 337 -3.60 9.05 -17.54
N GLY A 338 -3.87 10.34 -17.77
CA GLY A 338 -4.67 10.78 -18.92
C GLY A 338 -4.07 10.35 -20.27
N ILE A 339 -2.74 10.47 -20.40
CA ILE A 339 -2.02 10.04 -21.62
C ILE A 339 -2.10 8.51 -21.81
N LEU A 340 -1.91 7.72 -20.75
CA LEU A 340 -2.01 6.26 -20.85
C LEU A 340 -3.41 5.81 -21.27
N LEU A 341 -4.43 6.38 -20.63
CA LEU A 341 -5.83 6.10 -20.94
C LEU A 341 -6.16 6.49 -22.38
N ASP A 342 -5.70 7.68 -22.82
CA ASP A 342 -5.90 8.17 -24.17
C ASP A 342 -5.32 7.22 -25.24
N ARG A 343 -4.09 6.78 -25.04
CA ARG A 343 -3.40 5.81 -25.90
C ARG A 343 -4.13 4.46 -25.99
N ALA A 344 -4.82 4.06 -24.91
CA ALA A 344 -5.59 2.83 -24.84
C ALA A 344 -7.04 2.96 -25.35
N GLY A 345 -7.44 4.13 -25.88
CA GLY A 345 -8.81 4.37 -26.35
C GLY A 345 -9.82 4.60 -25.22
N LEU A 346 -9.33 5.09 -24.07
CA LEU A 346 -10.12 5.46 -22.92
C LEU A 346 -10.00 6.97 -22.63
N LEU A 347 -11.02 7.55 -22.02
CA LEU A 347 -11.04 8.95 -21.58
C LEU A 347 -11.11 9.02 -20.07
N LEU A 348 -10.17 9.73 -19.43
CA LEU A 348 -10.24 10.05 -18.02
C LEU A 348 -11.46 10.93 -17.77
N SER A 349 -12.47 10.39 -17.08
CA SER A 349 -13.73 11.11 -16.81
C SER A 349 -13.67 11.86 -15.49
N ARG A 350 -13.16 11.26 -14.43
CA ARG A 350 -13.14 11.88 -13.10
C ARG A 350 -12.04 11.31 -12.18
N VAL A 351 -11.57 12.15 -11.25
CA VAL A 351 -10.70 11.74 -10.16
C VAL A 351 -11.41 12.00 -8.83
N TYR A 352 -11.50 10.98 -8.01
CA TYR A 352 -12.05 11.05 -6.65
C TYR A 352 -10.89 10.96 -5.66
N PRO A 353 -10.47 12.06 -5.03
CA PRO A 353 -9.44 12.01 -4.01
C PRO A 353 -9.97 11.37 -2.75
N THR A 354 -9.14 10.56 -2.07
CA THR A 354 -9.47 9.99 -0.78
C THR A 354 -8.71 10.71 0.36
N ILE A 355 -9.01 10.33 1.60
CA ILE A 355 -8.23 10.79 2.76
C ILE A 355 -6.95 9.98 2.97
N ALA A 356 -6.80 8.84 2.27
CA ALA A 356 -5.57 8.05 2.18
C ALA A 356 -4.69 8.58 1.02
N PRO A 357 -3.44 8.14 0.91
CA PRO A 357 -2.56 8.54 -0.21
C PRO A 357 -3.07 8.13 -1.60
N ILE A 358 -4.02 7.21 -1.69
CA ILE A 358 -4.60 6.72 -2.95
C ILE A 358 -5.74 7.61 -3.44
N SER A 359 -5.94 7.62 -4.76
CA SER A 359 -7.08 8.25 -5.44
C SER A 359 -7.79 7.22 -6.34
N ILE A 360 -9.05 7.48 -6.64
CA ILE A 360 -9.81 6.70 -7.62
C ILE A 360 -9.86 7.51 -8.92
N ILE A 361 -9.40 6.91 -10.00
CA ILE A 361 -9.42 7.48 -11.34
C ILE A 361 -10.45 6.70 -12.15
N GLU A 362 -11.52 7.37 -12.55
CA GLU A 362 -12.57 6.80 -13.40
C GLU A 362 -12.32 7.16 -14.87
N ALA A 363 -12.42 6.17 -15.75
CA ALA A 363 -12.30 6.34 -17.18
C ALA A 363 -13.43 5.60 -17.92
N GLN A 364 -13.72 6.04 -19.14
CA GLN A 364 -14.76 5.51 -20.01
C GLN A 364 -14.21 5.28 -21.42
N PRO A 365 -14.84 4.45 -22.25
CA PRO A 365 -14.50 4.35 -23.66
C PRO A 365 -14.49 5.70 -24.35
N LYS A 366 -13.49 5.96 -25.19
CA LYS A 366 -13.57 7.02 -26.19
C LYS A 366 -14.61 6.65 -27.23
N ASN A 367 -15.49 7.59 -27.58
CA ASN A 367 -16.42 7.46 -28.69
C ASN A 367 -15.69 7.46 -30.02
#